data_6163c0b352213cb447839185c63bb3d2
#
_entry.id   6163c0b352213cb447839185c63bb3d2
#
_cell.length_a   1.000
_cell.length_b   1.000
_cell.length_c   1.000
_cell.angle_alpha   90.00
_cell.angle_beta   90.00
_cell.angle_gamma   90.00
#
_symmetry.space_group_name_H-M   'P 1'
#
loop_
_entity.id
_entity.type
_entity.pdbx_description
1 polymer ?
#
loop_
_entity_poly.entity_id
_entity_poly.type
_entity_poly.pdbx_seq_one_letter_code
_entity_poly.pdbx_strand_id
1 'polypeptide(L)'
;SLVGSEMCIRDRGIAMAMEMERNHDAYISPLSTRYASVEMQHIFSENFKFRTWRRLWIALAKAERQLGLEITEEQIAELEAHKDDINYAVAEERERLVRHDVMSHVYAYGQQCPKAAGIIHLGATSCYVGDNTDVVILREASRLTLQKCAQVVKNLAAFAEAHRDQPCLGYTHLQPAQLTTVGKRATLWIYELTQDMENLAYQLSNLKLLGSKGTTGTQASFMELFEGDEEKIKEMERLIAGDMGFAGVVPVSGQTYSRKVDAYFLGALSGIAQSAMKFANDLRILQSFEEMEEPFEKNQIGSSAMPYKRNPMRSERICALARYVICDSLNPGLTAGTQWFERTLDDSANKRISVAEAFLAVDAILNIYMNVSSGLVVNDKVVERRVMEKLPFMATENIMMESVKRGGNRQELHEALRVHSHAAAARVKLEGGQNDLIDRIAADPIFPLTKAEILEQLDPRAYTGRSGSQVTEFLRDVVQPLLEQYGNENLTAELRV
;
A
#
# COMPACT_ATOMS: atom_id res chain seq x y z
N SER A 1 17.50 23.82 11.96
CA SER A 1 17.12 22.70 12.83
C SER A 1 15.67 22.35 12.58
N LEU A 2 15.44 21.19 12.02
CA LEU A 2 14.13 20.60 11.67
C LEU A 2 13.39 19.99 12.89
N VAL A 3 13.70 20.43 14.10
CA VAL A 3 13.25 19.77 15.34
C VAL A 3 12.06 20.49 16.03
N GLY A 4 11.42 21.43 15.35
CA GLY A 4 10.37 22.24 15.98
C GLY A 4 8.92 22.01 15.50
N SER A 5 8.63 21.02 14.68
CA SER A 5 7.28 20.84 14.13
C SER A 5 6.69 19.43 14.24
N GLU A 6 7.26 18.59 15.06
CA GLU A 6 6.64 17.32 15.42
C GLU A 6 5.65 17.51 16.58
N MET A 7 4.60 18.25 16.31
CA MET A 7 3.36 17.97 16.99
C MET A 7 2.96 16.56 16.52
N CYS A 8 2.89 15.64 17.44
CA CYS A 8 2.60 14.23 17.18
C CYS A 8 1.50 14.11 16.13
N ILE A 9 1.75 13.37 15.05
CA ILE A 9 0.78 13.10 13.96
C ILE A 9 -0.57 12.67 14.56
N ARG A 10 -0.52 11.96 15.67
CA ARG A 10 -1.66 11.51 16.44
C ARG A 10 -2.50 12.66 17.02
N ASP A 11 -1.85 13.69 17.58
CA ASP A 11 -2.57 14.83 18.20
C ASP A 11 -3.17 15.76 17.14
N ARG A 12 -2.50 15.91 15.99
CA ARG A 12 -3.05 16.60 14.82
C ARG A 12 -4.25 15.88 14.24
N GLY A 13 -4.20 14.53 14.17
CA GLY A 13 -5.28 13.69 13.69
C GLY A 13 -6.53 13.81 14.54
N ILE A 14 -6.40 13.82 15.86
CA ILE A 14 -7.52 13.95 16.81
C ILE A 14 -8.14 15.34 16.72
N ALA A 15 -7.32 16.41 16.69
CA ALA A 15 -7.82 17.78 16.57
C ALA A 15 -8.57 18.01 15.25
N MET A 16 -8.06 17.49 14.11
CA MET A 16 -8.71 17.59 12.80
C MET A 16 -10.02 16.79 12.74
N ALA A 17 -10.08 15.62 13.39
CA ALA A 17 -11.30 14.81 13.44
C ALA A 17 -12.43 15.50 14.22
N MET A 18 -12.09 16.36 15.18
CA MET A 18 -13.07 17.12 15.98
C MET A 18 -13.60 18.39 15.26
N GLU A 19 -12.87 18.92 14.27
CA GLU A 19 -13.24 20.13 13.53
C GLU A 19 -14.07 19.87 12.27
N MET A 20 -14.23 18.63 11.85
CA MET A 20 -15.01 18.29 10.65
C MET A 20 -16.50 18.26 10.96
N GLU A 21 -17.18 19.42 10.89
CA GLU A 21 -18.64 19.45 10.84
C GLU A 21 -19.14 18.74 9.58
N ARG A 22 -19.87 17.66 9.78
CA ARG A 22 -20.42 16.87 8.69
C ARG A 22 -21.67 17.55 8.11
N ASN A 23 -21.60 17.97 6.86
CA ASN A 23 -22.76 18.46 6.12
C ASN A 23 -23.56 17.27 5.54
N HIS A 24 -24.73 16.99 6.09
CA HIS A 24 -25.59 15.88 5.66
C HIS A 24 -26.34 16.12 4.34
N ASP A 25 -26.38 17.36 3.85
CA ASP A 25 -27.05 17.69 2.59
C ASP A 25 -26.14 17.63 1.36
N ALA A 26 -24.84 17.39 1.56
CA ALA A 26 -23.88 17.31 0.50
C ALA A 26 -23.30 15.89 0.37
N TYR A 27 -23.00 15.48 -0.86
CA TYR A 27 -22.23 14.26 -1.09
C TYR A 27 -20.78 14.47 -0.61
N ILE A 28 -20.34 13.58 0.26
CA ILE A 28 -18.94 13.51 0.70
C ILE A 28 -18.46 12.09 0.42
N SER A 29 -17.30 11.96 -0.22
CA SER A 29 -16.75 10.65 -0.55
C SER A 29 -16.64 9.74 0.68
N PRO A 30 -17.08 8.48 0.60
CA PRO A 30 -16.88 7.50 1.68
C PRO A 30 -15.41 7.28 2.04
N LEU A 31 -14.48 7.55 1.13
CA LEU A 31 -13.04 7.51 1.43
C LEU A 31 -12.69 8.49 2.54
N SER A 32 -13.32 9.67 2.57
CA SER A 32 -13.10 10.69 3.60
C SER A 32 -13.86 10.39 4.90
N THR A 33 -15.12 9.98 4.80
CA THR A 33 -15.99 9.81 5.98
C THR A 33 -15.81 8.47 6.69
N ARG A 34 -15.41 7.43 5.96
CA ARG A 34 -15.43 6.05 6.48
C ARG A 34 -14.07 5.35 6.46
N TYR A 35 -13.27 5.53 5.42
CA TYR A 35 -12.22 4.56 5.12
C TYR A 35 -10.78 5.09 5.27
N ALA A 36 -10.46 6.25 4.71
CA ALA A 36 -9.10 6.77 4.77
C ALA A 36 -8.75 7.38 6.14
N SER A 37 -7.47 7.34 6.50
CA SER A 37 -6.98 7.98 7.72
C SER A 37 -7.01 9.51 7.63
N VAL A 38 -7.02 10.16 8.78
CA VAL A 38 -6.94 11.62 8.89
C VAL A 38 -5.60 12.12 8.32
N GLU A 39 -4.52 11.39 8.53
CA GLU A 39 -3.18 11.74 8.05
C GLU A 39 -3.11 11.79 6.52
N MET A 40 -3.65 10.79 5.84
CA MET A 40 -3.67 10.79 4.38
C MET A 40 -4.60 11.86 3.84
N GLN A 41 -5.77 12.06 4.45
CA GLN A 41 -6.69 13.13 4.08
C GLN A 41 -6.02 14.51 4.21
N HIS A 42 -5.22 14.72 5.26
CA HIS A 42 -4.49 15.96 5.46
C HIS A 42 -3.53 16.27 4.32
N ILE A 43 -2.80 15.27 3.83
CA ILE A 43 -1.85 15.41 2.71
C ILE A 43 -2.57 15.91 1.44
N PHE A 44 -3.82 15.52 1.25
CA PHE A 44 -4.65 15.94 0.11
C PHE A 44 -5.59 17.11 0.44
N SER A 45 -5.44 17.75 1.61
CA SER A 45 -6.27 18.87 2.03
C SER A 45 -5.88 20.18 1.36
N GLU A 46 -6.81 21.11 1.33
CA GLU A 46 -6.54 22.48 0.88
C GLU A 46 -5.46 23.16 1.73
N ASN A 47 -5.46 22.95 3.05
CA ASN A 47 -4.44 23.51 3.93
C ASN A 47 -3.03 23.04 3.53
N PHE A 48 -2.86 21.76 3.26
CA PHE A 48 -1.57 21.22 2.80
C PHE A 48 -1.16 21.83 1.47
N LYS A 49 -2.09 21.86 0.51
CA LYS A 49 -1.89 22.41 -0.83
C LYS A 49 -1.46 23.88 -0.80
N PHE A 50 -2.24 24.72 -0.14
CA PHE A 50 -1.99 26.17 -0.18
C PHE A 50 -0.84 26.61 0.72
N ARG A 51 -0.58 25.92 1.82
CA ARG A 51 0.63 26.12 2.62
C ARG A 51 1.89 25.73 1.83
N THR A 52 1.81 24.68 1.03
CA THR A 52 2.91 24.28 0.15
C THR A 52 3.13 25.32 -0.97
N TRP A 53 2.07 25.89 -1.53
CA TRP A 53 2.21 27.01 -2.47
C TRP A 53 3.00 28.16 -1.85
N ARG A 54 2.67 28.54 -0.63
CA ARG A 54 3.39 29.63 0.07
C ARG A 54 4.86 29.28 0.33
N ARG A 55 5.16 28.06 0.70
CA ARG A 55 6.55 27.61 0.84
C ARG A 55 7.33 27.67 -0.48
N LEU A 56 6.69 27.32 -1.59
CA LEU A 56 7.29 27.43 -2.91
C LEU A 56 7.54 28.87 -3.30
N TRP A 57 6.64 29.80 -3.01
CA TRP A 57 6.86 31.22 -3.22
C TRP A 57 7.99 31.78 -2.35
N ILE A 58 8.08 31.34 -1.13
CA ILE A 58 9.20 31.71 -0.23
C ILE A 58 10.52 31.16 -0.77
N ALA A 59 10.55 29.91 -1.20
CA ALA A 59 11.74 29.30 -1.79
C ALA A 59 12.21 30.06 -3.06
N LEU A 60 11.27 30.42 -3.91
CA LEU A 60 11.53 31.24 -5.10
C LEU A 60 12.09 32.60 -4.74
N ALA A 61 11.46 33.32 -3.83
CA ALA A 61 11.91 34.65 -3.38
C ALA A 61 13.31 34.60 -2.75
N LYS A 62 13.59 33.61 -1.92
CA LYS A 62 14.92 33.40 -1.33
C LYS A 62 15.99 33.15 -2.38
N ALA A 63 15.69 32.29 -3.36
CA ALA A 63 16.61 31.99 -4.45
C ALA A 63 16.86 33.23 -5.32
N GLU A 64 15.81 33.95 -5.69
CA GLU A 64 15.91 35.19 -6.48
C GLU A 64 16.72 36.25 -5.75
N ARG A 65 16.53 36.40 -4.44
CA ARG A 65 17.34 37.32 -3.62
C ARG A 65 18.82 36.92 -3.61
N GLN A 66 19.10 35.66 -3.38
CA GLN A 66 20.49 35.15 -3.33
C GLN A 66 21.20 35.36 -4.66
N LEU A 67 20.49 35.35 -5.76
CA LEU A 67 21.03 35.52 -7.12
C LEU A 67 21.03 36.97 -7.59
N GLY A 68 20.71 37.92 -6.74
CA GLY A 68 20.92 39.33 -6.97
C GLY A 68 19.71 40.15 -7.40
N LEU A 69 18.51 39.58 -7.39
CA LEU A 69 17.30 40.37 -7.60
C LEU A 69 16.97 41.23 -6.37
N GLU A 70 16.28 42.34 -6.59
CA GLU A 70 15.93 43.32 -5.55
C GLU A 70 14.79 42.79 -4.65
N ILE A 71 15.12 41.86 -3.78
CA ILE A 71 14.23 41.32 -2.75
C ILE A 71 14.90 41.51 -1.41
N THR A 72 14.18 42.09 -0.45
CA THR A 72 14.72 42.39 0.88
C THR A 72 14.49 41.28 1.89
N GLU A 73 15.32 41.24 2.94
CA GLU A 73 15.09 40.32 4.07
C GLU A 73 13.75 40.55 4.76
N GLU A 74 13.32 41.82 4.84
CA GLU A 74 12.02 42.17 5.41
C GLU A 74 10.84 41.56 4.61
N GLN A 75 10.95 41.58 3.29
CA GLN A 75 9.94 40.96 2.43
C GLN A 75 9.85 39.45 2.67
N ILE A 76 10.99 38.77 2.75
CA ILE A 76 11.06 37.33 3.03
C ILE A 76 10.52 37.01 4.43
N ALA A 77 10.90 37.80 5.44
CA ALA A 77 10.42 37.64 6.81
C ALA A 77 8.89 37.80 6.91
N GLU A 78 8.32 38.74 6.16
CA GLU A 78 6.87 38.94 6.10
C GLU A 78 6.17 37.73 5.46
N LEU A 79 6.72 37.18 4.37
CA LEU A 79 6.20 35.96 3.76
C LEU A 79 6.28 34.77 4.73
N GLU A 80 7.37 34.60 5.42
CA GLU A 80 7.55 33.52 6.42
C GLU A 80 6.54 33.64 7.57
N ALA A 81 6.24 34.87 8.02
CA ALA A 81 5.30 35.11 9.11
C ALA A 81 3.87 34.69 8.79
N HIS A 82 3.48 34.69 7.50
CA HIS A 82 2.13 34.38 7.03
C HIS A 82 2.03 33.13 6.14
N LYS A 83 3.03 32.25 6.21
CA LYS A 83 3.03 31.05 5.34
C LYS A 83 1.92 30.05 5.65
N ASP A 84 1.40 30.03 6.88
CA ASP A 84 0.44 29.02 7.33
C ASP A 84 -0.99 29.55 7.55
N ASP A 85 -1.18 30.84 7.76
CA ASP A 85 -2.47 31.46 8.06
C ASP A 85 -3.19 31.95 6.80
N ILE A 86 -3.65 31.02 6.02
CA ILE A 86 -4.31 31.31 4.74
C ILE A 86 -5.69 31.94 4.98
N ASN A 87 -5.90 33.12 4.36
CA ASN A 87 -7.22 33.77 4.38
C ASN A 87 -8.07 33.26 3.21
N TYR A 88 -8.80 32.17 3.46
CA TYR A 88 -9.66 31.55 2.46
C TYR A 88 -10.77 32.47 1.96
N ALA A 89 -11.37 33.29 2.84
CA ALA A 89 -12.44 34.18 2.47
C ALA A 89 -12.00 35.18 1.39
N VAL A 90 -10.81 35.77 1.56
CA VAL A 90 -10.23 36.70 0.57
C VAL A 90 -9.88 35.99 -0.73
N ALA A 91 -9.27 34.81 -0.64
CA ALA A 91 -8.88 34.02 -1.81
C ALA A 91 -10.12 33.60 -2.64
N GLU A 92 -11.15 33.09 -1.98
CA GLU A 92 -12.38 32.63 -2.63
C GLU A 92 -13.15 33.80 -3.27
N GLU A 93 -13.26 34.92 -2.59
CA GLU A 93 -13.87 36.12 -3.13
C GLU A 93 -13.13 36.60 -4.38
N ARG A 94 -11.81 36.63 -4.33
CA ARG A 94 -10.98 37.04 -5.47
C ARG A 94 -11.13 36.08 -6.64
N GLU A 95 -11.19 34.77 -6.38
CA GLU A 95 -11.37 33.74 -7.41
C GLU A 95 -12.71 33.90 -8.12
N ARG A 96 -13.78 34.25 -7.40
CA ARG A 96 -15.07 34.55 -8.02
C ARG A 96 -14.99 35.72 -9.01
N LEU A 97 -14.14 36.70 -8.74
CA LEU A 97 -13.96 37.88 -9.58
C LEU A 97 -13.06 37.62 -10.77
N VAL A 98 -11.91 36.97 -10.56
CA VAL A 98 -10.88 36.81 -11.60
C VAL A 98 -10.84 35.42 -12.23
N ARG A 99 -11.52 34.44 -11.66
CA ARG A 99 -11.61 33.05 -12.12
C ARG A 99 -10.24 32.37 -12.34
N HIS A 100 -9.31 32.65 -11.44
CA HIS A 100 -7.96 32.11 -11.47
C HIS A 100 -7.49 31.85 -10.04
N ASP A 101 -7.31 30.58 -9.69
CA ASP A 101 -6.98 30.16 -8.32
C ASP A 101 -5.62 30.65 -7.85
N VAL A 102 -4.57 30.45 -8.66
CA VAL A 102 -3.20 30.84 -8.29
C VAL A 102 -3.10 32.34 -8.07
N MET A 103 -3.64 33.14 -8.99
CA MET A 103 -3.61 34.61 -8.86
C MET A 103 -4.47 35.10 -7.69
N SER A 104 -5.53 34.39 -7.34
CA SER A 104 -6.35 34.68 -6.17
C SER A 104 -5.58 34.46 -4.86
N HIS A 105 -4.77 33.43 -4.80
CA HIS A 105 -3.91 33.16 -3.65
C HIS A 105 -2.69 34.09 -3.58
N VAL A 106 -2.13 34.50 -4.71
CA VAL A 106 -1.13 35.59 -4.75
C VAL A 106 -1.72 36.87 -4.17
N TYR A 107 -2.92 37.24 -4.57
CA TYR A 107 -3.63 38.38 -4.05
C TYR A 107 -3.87 38.27 -2.53
N ALA A 108 -4.43 37.16 -2.05
CA ALA A 108 -4.70 36.95 -0.64
C ALA A 108 -3.41 37.00 0.21
N TYR A 109 -2.32 36.39 -0.28
CA TYR A 109 -1.02 36.44 0.36
C TYR A 109 -0.46 37.86 0.41
N GLY A 110 -0.59 38.61 -0.70
CA GLY A 110 -0.18 40.01 -0.77
C GLY A 110 -0.94 40.94 0.15
N GLN A 111 -2.22 40.66 0.43
CA GLN A 111 -3.00 41.44 1.40
C GLN A 111 -2.48 41.28 2.84
N GLN A 112 -1.95 40.10 3.17
CA GLN A 112 -1.30 39.84 4.46
C GLN A 112 0.15 40.34 4.49
N CYS A 113 0.79 40.45 3.33
CA CYS A 113 2.19 40.79 3.16
C CYS A 113 2.35 42.02 2.26
N PRO A 114 1.96 43.24 2.73
CA PRO A 114 1.99 44.42 1.87
C PRO A 114 3.37 44.80 1.37
N LYS A 115 4.43 44.56 2.14
CA LYS A 115 5.82 44.81 1.69
C LYS A 115 6.28 43.87 0.60
N ALA A 116 5.86 42.59 0.68
CA ALA A 116 6.27 41.55 -0.24
C ALA A 116 5.29 41.37 -1.43
N ALA A 117 4.14 42.02 -1.42
CA ALA A 117 3.07 41.79 -2.40
C ALA A 117 3.56 41.88 -3.86
N GLY A 118 4.49 42.77 -4.15
CA GLY A 118 5.00 43.00 -5.51
C GLY A 118 6.02 41.95 -5.99
N ILE A 119 6.53 41.11 -5.11
CA ILE A 119 7.55 40.10 -5.48
C ILE A 119 7.07 38.67 -5.39
N ILE A 120 5.83 38.46 -4.99
CA ILE A 120 5.27 37.10 -4.91
C ILE A 120 5.08 36.57 -6.34
N HIS A 121 5.56 35.33 -6.58
CA HIS A 121 5.41 34.68 -7.88
C HIS A 121 6.20 35.33 -9.03
N LEU A 122 7.29 36.03 -8.71
CA LEU A 122 8.05 36.78 -9.68
C LEU A 122 8.69 35.86 -10.75
N GLY A 123 8.32 36.05 -12.01
CA GLY A 123 8.81 35.26 -13.14
C GLY A 123 8.18 33.88 -13.29
N ALA A 124 7.39 33.44 -12.33
CA ALA A 124 6.78 32.12 -12.35
C ALA A 124 5.41 32.10 -13.05
N THR A 125 5.00 30.91 -13.44
CA THR A 125 3.65 30.61 -13.95
C THR A 125 2.89 29.73 -12.98
N SER A 126 1.60 29.51 -13.19
CA SER A 126 0.73 28.77 -12.28
C SER A 126 1.23 27.36 -11.98
N CYS A 127 1.83 26.68 -12.94
CA CYS A 127 2.35 25.32 -12.75
C CYS A 127 3.57 25.26 -11.82
N TYR A 128 4.24 26.38 -11.57
CA TYR A 128 5.30 26.43 -10.56
C TYR A 128 4.79 25.99 -9.18
N VAL A 129 3.68 26.54 -8.71
CA VAL A 129 3.08 26.10 -7.44
C VAL A 129 2.22 24.86 -7.60
N GLY A 130 1.44 24.77 -8.67
CA GLY A 130 0.53 23.64 -8.89
C GLY A 130 1.26 22.31 -9.04
N ASP A 131 2.16 22.22 -9.98
CA ASP A 131 2.89 20.98 -10.28
C ASP A 131 3.90 20.61 -9.21
N ASN A 132 4.67 21.57 -8.70
CA ASN A 132 5.65 21.28 -7.63
C ASN A 132 4.95 20.84 -6.34
N THR A 133 3.79 21.40 -6.03
CA THR A 133 2.96 20.95 -4.90
C THR A 133 2.50 19.51 -5.11
N ASP A 134 2.06 19.16 -6.29
CA ASP A 134 1.65 17.77 -6.60
C ASP A 134 2.81 16.79 -6.42
N VAL A 135 4.03 17.17 -6.76
CA VAL A 135 5.22 16.36 -6.50
C VAL A 135 5.49 16.21 -5.01
N VAL A 136 5.35 17.27 -4.23
CA VAL A 136 5.49 17.22 -2.76
C VAL A 136 4.42 16.30 -2.17
N ILE A 137 3.18 16.36 -2.65
CA ILE A 137 2.09 15.49 -2.24
C ILE A 137 2.42 14.03 -2.55
N LEU A 138 2.88 13.72 -3.76
CA LEU A 138 3.30 12.37 -4.13
C LEU A 138 4.35 11.82 -3.17
N ARG A 139 5.34 12.64 -2.81
CA ARG A 139 6.38 12.25 -1.84
C ARG A 139 5.80 11.92 -0.47
N GLU A 140 5.02 12.82 0.09
CA GLU A 140 4.49 12.65 1.45
C GLU A 140 3.48 11.51 1.52
N ALA A 141 2.61 11.39 0.54
CA ALA A 141 1.63 10.30 0.46
C ALA A 141 2.32 8.94 0.28
N SER A 142 3.37 8.88 -0.55
CA SER A 142 4.15 7.66 -0.76
C SER A 142 4.92 7.24 0.48
N ARG A 143 5.51 8.18 1.21
CA ARG A 143 6.19 7.90 2.48
C ARG A 143 5.25 7.30 3.51
N LEU A 144 4.06 7.87 3.66
CA LEU A 144 3.04 7.32 4.56
C LEU A 144 2.59 5.92 4.12
N THR A 145 2.39 5.73 2.83
CA THR A 145 2.03 4.43 2.25
C THR A 145 3.10 3.37 2.53
N LEU A 146 4.38 3.70 2.34
CA LEU A 146 5.50 2.79 2.62
C LEU A 146 5.57 2.43 4.11
N GLN A 147 5.36 3.37 5.01
CA GLN A 147 5.33 3.11 6.46
C GLN A 147 4.22 2.10 6.82
N LYS A 148 3.04 2.26 6.24
CA LYS A 148 1.91 1.35 6.47
C LYS A 148 2.15 -0.02 5.86
N CYS A 149 2.72 -0.10 4.68
CA CYS A 149 3.16 -1.37 4.08
C CYS A 149 4.16 -2.08 5.00
N ALA A 150 5.14 -1.36 5.53
CA ALA A 150 6.13 -1.91 6.45
C ALA A 150 5.49 -2.47 7.71
N GLN A 151 4.47 -1.81 8.25
CA GLN A 151 3.74 -2.33 9.42
C GLN A 151 2.99 -3.62 9.10
N VAL A 152 2.35 -3.72 7.94
CA VAL A 152 1.71 -4.97 7.49
C VAL A 152 2.74 -6.09 7.37
N VAL A 153 3.87 -5.82 6.73
CA VAL A 153 4.98 -6.77 6.61
C VAL A 153 5.46 -7.24 7.99
N LYS A 154 5.62 -6.32 8.94
CA LYS A 154 6.02 -6.63 10.31
C LYS A 154 5.02 -7.55 11.00
N ASN A 155 3.73 -7.26 10.87
CA ASN A 155 2.66 -8.08 11.45
C ASN A 155 2.66 -9.49 10.84
N LEU A 156 2.72 -9.58 9.52
CA LEU A 156 2.74 -10.86 8.82
C LEU A 156 4.03 -11.65 9.08
N ALA A 157 5.17 -10.98 9.25
CA ALA A 157 6.42 -11.63 9.60
C ALA A 157 6.36 -12.29 10.98
N ALA A 158 5.79 -11.60 11.97
CA ALA A 158 5.56 -12.17 13.31
C ALA A 158 4.62 -13.39 13.23
N PHE A 159 3.57 -13.31 12.43
CA PHE A 159 2.65 -14.41 12.19
C PHE A 159 3.35 -15.59 11.49
N ALA A 160 4.13 -15.33 10.46
CA ALA A 160 4.87 -16.35 9.73
C ALA A 160 5.86 -17.09 10.63
N GLU A 161 6.57 -16.37 11.49
CA GLU A 161 7.51 -16.97 12.46
C GLU A 161 6.78 -17.84 13.48
N ALA A 162 5.66 -17.36 14.02
CA ALA A 162 4.87 -18.09 15.00
C ALA A 162 4.30 -19.40 14.45
N HIS A 163 4.02 -19.46 13.16
CA HIS A 163 3.42 -20.61 12.48
C HIS A 163 4.36 -21.28 11.48
N ARG A 164 5.66 -21.06 11.63
CA ARG A 164 6.71 -21.52 10.70
C ARG A 164 6.64 -23.01 10.41
N ASP A 165 6.42 -23.82 11.44
CA ASP A 165 6.45 -25.27 11.36
C ASP A 165 5.08 -25.93 11.44
N GLN A 166 4.00 -25.16 11.43
CA GLN A 166 2.65 -25.69 11.52
C GLN A 166 2.17 -26.22 10.19
N PRO A 167 2.03 -27.55 10.00
CA PRO A 167 1.57 -28.12 8.75
C PRO A 167 0.13 -27.71 8.41
N CYS A 168 -0.11 -27.47 7.13
CA CYS A 168 -1.44 -27.28 6.59
C CYS A 168 -1.50 -27.80 5.15
N LEU A 169 -2.71 -28.00 4.63
CA LEU A 169 -2.89 -28.37 3.24
C LEU A 169 -2.47 -27.23 2.33
N GLY A 170 -1.60 -27.52 1.37
CA GLY A 170 -1.37 -26.66 0.22
C GLY A 170 -2.45 -26.94 -0.83
N TYR A 171 -2.82 -25.90 -1.58
CA TYR A 171 -3.85 -25.99 -2.60
C TYR A 171 -3.30 -25.53 -3.94
N THR A 172 -3.51 -26.34 -4.97
CA THR A 172 -3.35 -25.96 -6.38
C THR A 172 -4.68 -26.21 -7.09
N HIS A 173 -5.09 -25.28 -7.96
CA HIS A 173 -6.42 -25.34 -8.58
C HIS A 173 -7.57 -25.43 -7.54
N LEU A 174 -7.33 -24.88 -6.35
CA LEU A 174 -8.19 -24.99 -5.16
C LEU A 174 -8.47 -26.45 -4.76
N GLN A 175 -7.59 -27.35 -5.13
CA GLN A 175 -7.62 -28.75 -4.71
C GLN A 175 -6.46 -29.02 -3.74
N PRO A 176 -6.68 -29.85 -2.71
CA PRO A 176 -5.61 -30.27 -1.82
C PRO A 176 -4.46 -30.90 -2.62
N ALA A 177 -3.26 -30.39 -2.39
CA ALA A 177 -2.02 -30.89 -2.97
C ALA A 177 -1.08 -31.32 -1.86
N GLN A 178 0.23 -31.10 -2.02
CA GLN A 178 1.18 -31.40 -0.95
C GLN A 178 1.00 -30.44 0.24
N LEU A 179 1.52 -30.86 1.39
CA LEU A 179 1.51 -29.99 2.57
C LEU A 179 2.47 -28.83 2.42
N THR A 180 2.13 -27.75 3.06
CA THR A 180 2.99 -26.61 3.34
C THR A 180 2.87 -26.30 4.84
N THR A 181 3.31 -25.10 5.26
CA THR A 181 3.00 -24.63 6.62
C THR A 181 2.20 -23.32 6.56
N VAL A 182 1.49 -23.05 7.63
CA VAL A 182 0.73 -21.80 7.79
C VAL A 182 1.67 -20.59 7.64
N GLY A 183 2.84 -20.65 8.26
CA GLY A 183 3.84 -19.57 8.16
C GLY A 183 4.43 -19.45 6.76
N LYS A 184 4.68 -20.56 6.06
CA LYS A 184 5.19 -20.52 4.69
C LYS A 184 4.19 -19.85 3.75
N ARG A 185 2.90 -20.14 3.87
CA ARG A 185 1.86 -19.46 3.10
C ARG A 185 1.90 -17.95 3.33
N ALA A 186 2.07 -17.51 4.57
CA ALA A 186 2.15 -16.09 4.88
C ALA A 186 3.34 -15.41 4.20
N THR A 187 4.45 -16.10 3.97
CA THR A 187 5.59 -15.52 3.24
C THR A 187 5.25 -15.15 1.79
N LEU A 188 4.27 -15.79 1.19
CA LEU A 188 3.79 -15.44 -0.16
C LEU A 188 3.14 -14.06 -0.15
N TRP A 189 2.31 -13.79 0.86
CA TRP A 189 1.69 -12.47 1.02
C TRP A 189 2.72 -11.38 1.30
N ILE A 190 3.71 -11.68 2.13
CA ILE A 190 4.79 -10.75 2.46
C ILE A 190 5.62 -10.43 1.23
N TYR A 191 6.01 -11.45 0.47
CA TYR A 191 6.90 -11.26 -0.68
C TYR A 191 6.29 -10.34 -1.73
N GLU A 192 5.00 -10.47 -2.01
CA GLU A 192 4.31 -9.56 -2.94
C GLU A 192 4.36 -8.11 -2.46
N LEU A 193 4.11 -7.86 -1.17
CA LEU A 193 4.22 -6.52 -0.60
C LEU A 193 5.64 -5.96 -0.66
N THR A 194 6.66 -6.78 -0.44
CA THR A 194 8.06 -6.33 -0.55
C THR A 194 8.40 -5.88 -1.95
N GLN A 195 7.88 -6.55 -2.98
CA GLN A 195 8.03 -6.14 -4.38
C GLN A 195 7.35 -4.80 -4.63
N ASP A 196 6.15 -4.60 -4.10
CA ASP A 196 5.43 -3.33 -4.23
C ASP A 196 6.17 -2.18 -3.55
N MET A 197 6.74 -2.43 -2.37
CA MET A 197 7.53 -1.44 -1.64
C MET A 197 8.79 -1.05 -2.41
N GLU A 198 9.48 -2.00 -3.01
CA GLU A 198 10.63 -1.73 -3.87
C GLU A 198 10.24 -0.85 -5.06
N ASN A 199 9.11 -1.16 -5.72
CA ASN A 199 8.62 -0.37 -6.84
C ASN A 199 8.26 1.05 -6.43
N LEU A 200 7.50 1.22 -5.36
CA LEU A 200 7.13 2.56 -4.88
C LEU A 200 8.36 3.35 -4.41
N ALA A 201 9.29 2.71 -3.71
CA ALA A 201 10.54 3.33 -3.29
C ALA A 201 11.40 3.75 -4.48
N TYR A 202 11.44 2.96 -5.55
CA TYR A 202 12.12 3.31 -6.80
C TYR A 202 11.52 4.57 -7.42
N GLN A 203 10.19 4.63 -7.55
CA GLN A 203 9.51 5.82 -8.05
C GLN A 203 9.82 7.05 -7.19
N LEU A 204 9.78 6.88 -5.88
CA LEU A 204 10.08 7.96 -4.94
C LEU A 204 11.53 8.44 -5.03
N SER A 205 12.49 7.55 -5.20
CA SER A 205 13.92 7.89 -5.33
C SER A 205 14.23 8.67 -6.61
N ASN A 206 13.42 8.52 -7.66
CA ASN A 206 13.58 9.22 -8.93
C ASN A 206 12.68 10.48 -9.05
N LEU A 207 11.88 10.75 -8.03
CA LEU A 207 10.95 11.88 -8.05
C LEU A 207 11.70 13.19 -7.94
N LYS A 208 11.49 14.09 -8.91
CA LYS A 208 12.09 15.42 -8.98
C LYS A 208 11.00 16.48 -9.07
N LEU A 209 11.31 17.68 -8.61
CA LEU A 209 10.46 18.83 -8.84
C LEU A 209 10.42 19.16 -10.34
N LEU A 210 9.34 19.80 -10.77
CA LEU A 210 9.29 20.47 -12.08
C LEU A 210 10.37 21.55 -12.13
N GLY A 211 10.55 22.28 -11.07
CA GLY A 211 11.31 23.52 -11.04
C GLY A 211 10.44 24.70 -11.48
N SER A 212 11.06 25.74 -11.98
CA SER A 212 10.38 26.92 -12.54
C SER A 212 10.70 27.03 -14.01
N LYS A 213 9.88 26.39 -14.85
CA LYS A 213 10.14 26.21 -16.29
C LYS A 213 9.46 27.27 -17.18
N GLY A 214 8.37 27.85 -16.70
CA GLY A 214 7.61 28.85 -17.46
C GLY A 214 6.56 28.28 -18.38
N THR A 215 5.94 29.13 -19.16
CA THR A 215 4.74 28.82 -19.96
C THR A 215 4.96 27.66 -20.94
N THR A 216 6.11 27.61 -21.58
CA THR A 216 6.45 26.57 -22.57
C THR A 216 7.67 25.74 -22.18
N GLY A 217 8.15 25.91 -20.97
CA GLY A 217 9.32 25.18 -20.48
C GLY A 217 10.66 25.78 -20.85
N THR A 218 10.69 26.96 -21.46
CA THR A 218 11.91 27.60 -21.96
C THR A 218 12.58 28.53 -20.94
N GLN A 219 11.91 28.83 -19.83
CA GLN A 219 12.39 29.76 -18.80
C GLN A 219 12.61 31.19 -19.33
N ALA A 220 11.86 31.60 -20.35
CA ALA A 220 12.05 32.89 -21.01
C ALA A 220 11.92 34.09 -20.06
N SER A 221 10.98 34.06 -19.11
CA SER A 221 10.84 35.11 -18.09
C SER A 221 12.07 35.24 -17.18
N PHE A 222 12.68 34.14 -16.84
CA PHE A 222 13.90 34.13 -16.01
C PHE A 222 15.14 34.56 -16.82
N MET A 223 15.18 34.22 -18.10
CA MET A 223 16.23 34.74 -18.98
C MET A 223 16.21 36.28 -19.06
N GLU A 224 15.03 36.87 -19.05
CA GLU A 224 14.88 38.32 -18.99
C GLU A 224 15.25 38.85 -17.58
N LEU A 225 14.73 38.28 -16.50
CA LEU A 225 15.03 38.73 -15.13
C LEU A 225 16.52 38.65 -14.77
N PHE A 226 17.22 37.64 -15.25
CA PHE A 226 18.64 37.41 -14.98
C PHE A 226 19.55 37.88 -16.12
N GLU A 227 19.00 38.69 -17.03
CA GLU A 227 19.76 39.30 -18.13
C GLU A 227 20.58 38.32 -19.00
N GLY A 228 20.00 37.15 -19.25
CA GLY A 228 20.60 36.09 -20.05
C GLY A 228 21.58 35.17 -19.30
N ASP A 229 21.72 35.31 -18.00
CA ASP A 229 22.59 34.45 -17.21
C ASP A 229 21.95 33.09 -16.90
N GLU A 230 22.20 32.10 -17.77
CA GLU A 230 21.68 30.75 -17.65
C GLU A 230 22.14 30.03 -16.40
N GLU A 231 23.36 30.28 -15.92
CA GLU A 231 23.89 29.64 -14.71
C GLU A 231 23.11 30.07 -13.45
N LYS A 232 22.68 31.33 -13.38
CA LYS A 232 21.80 31.80 -12.32
C LYS A 232 20.44 31.10 -12.33
N ILE A 233 19.88 30.85 -13.50
CA ILE A 233 18.60 30.15 -13.64
C ILE A 233 18.73 28.70 -13.15
N LYS A 234 19.79 28.02 -13.52
CA LYS A 234 20.09 26.67 -13.04
C LYS A 234 20.29 26.63 -11.51
N GLU A 235 21.02 27.60 -10.99
CA GLU A 235 21.26 27.72 -9.53
C GLU A 235 19.97 28.03 -8.78
N MET A 236 19.09 28.86 -9.34
CA MET A 236 17.76 29.12 -8.79
C MET A 236 16.96 27.82 -8.61
N GLU A 237 16.89 26.99 -9.62
CA GLU A 237 16.18 25.71 -9.56
C GLU A 237 16.83 24.75 -8.55
N ARG A 238 18.16 24.72 -8.48
CA ARG A 238 18.90 23.94 -7.50
C ARG A 238 18.58 24.37 -6.07
N LEU A 239 18.54 25.67 -5.81
CA LEU A 239 18.23 26.25 -4.50
C LEU A 239 16.79 25.94 -4.08
N ILE A 240 15.83 26.05 -4.99
CA ILE A 240 14.42 25.71 -4.75
C ILE A 240 14.28 24.22 -4.43
N ALA A 241 14.90 23.35 -5.22
CA ALA A 241 14.85 21.90 -4.99
C ALA A 241 15.43 21.54 -3.62
N GLY A 242 16.58 22.09 -3.27
CA GLY A 242 17.21 21.87 -1.96
C GLY A 242 16.36 22.35 -0.79
N ASP A 243 15.74 23.51 -0.92
CA ASP A 243 14.86 24.08 0.11
C ASP A 243 13.60 23.22 0.34
N MET A 244 13.09 22.62 -0.73
CA MET A 244 11.92 21.73 -0.68
C MET A 244 12.27 20.27 -0.36
N GLY A 245 13.55 19.94 -0.21
CA GLY A 245 14.03 18.62 0.17
C GLY A 245 14.11 17.62 -0.98
N PHE A 246 14.32 18.08 -2.21
CA PHE A 246 14.49 17.24 -3.40
C PHE A 246 15.93 17.28 -3.92
N ALA A 247 16.36 16.19 -4.54
CA ALA A 247 17.70 16.08 -5.11
C ALA A 247 17.91 17.00 -6.33
N GLY A 248 16.83 17.38 -7.02
CA GLY A 248 16.90 18.22 -8.20
C GLY A 248 15.57 18.44 -8.86
N VAL A 249 15.64 18.98 -10.07
CA VAL A 249 14.50 19.27 -10.93
C VAL A 249 14.57 18.42 -12.19
N VAL A 250 13.46 18.28 -12.91
CA VAL A 250 13.44 17.60 -14.21
C VAL A 250 14.35 18.34 -15.21
N PRO A 251 15.06 17.61 -16.07
CA PRO A 251 16.01 18.24 -16.98
C PRO A 251 15.36 19.07 -18.09
N VAL A 252 14.20 18.64 -18.56
CA VAL A 252 13.39 19.32 -19.58
C VAL A 252 11.92 19.10 -19.32
N SER A 253 11.10 20.07 -19.73
CA SER A 253 9.65 19.95 -19.66
C SER A 253 9.00 20.94 -20.65
N GLY A 254 7.71 20.76 -20.91
CA GLY A 254 6.84 21.86 -21.34
C GLY A 254 6.44 22.72 -20.14
N GLN A 255 5.18 23.11 -20.06
CA GLN A 255 4.66 23.85 -18.90
C GLN A 255 4.59 23.01 -17.64
N THR A 256 4.38 21.70 -17.77
CA THR A 256 4.14 20.74 -16.68
C THR A 256 5.23 19.67 -16.63
N TYR A 257 5.32 18.97 -15.49
CA TYR A 257 6.08 17.73 -15.48
C TYR A 257 5.32 16.66 -16.30
N SER A 258 6.04 15.65 -16.78
CA SER A 258 5.43 14.55 -17.52
C SER A 258 4.36 13.85 -16.69
N ARG A 259 3.14 13.74 -17.20
CA ARG A 259 2.04 13.05 -16.52
C ARG A 259 2.26 11.53 -16.39
N LYS A 260 3.30 11.00 -17.04
CA LYS A 260 3.77 9.64 -16.79
C LYS A 260 4.20 9.42 -15.33
N VAL A 261 4.67 10.47 -14.66
CA VAL A 261 5.02 10.38 -13.22
C VAL A 261 3.82 9.92 -12.41
N ASP A 262 2.67 10.55 -12.60
CA ASP A 262 1.43 10.15 -11.93
C ASP A 262 1.05 8.70 -12.28
N ALA A 263 1.21 8.31 -13.53
CA ALA A 263 0.94 6.95 -13.99
C ALA A 263 1.84 5.92 -13.30
N TYR A 264 3.11 6.23 -13.11
CA TYR A 264 4.04 5.34 -12.42
C TYR A 264 3.69 5.18 -10.95
N PHE A 265 3.32 6.26 -10.28
CA PHE A 265 2.90 6.19 -8.86
C PHE A 265 1.59 5.42 -8.71
N LEU A 266 0.59 5.69 -9.54
CA LEU A 266 -0.67 4.95 -9.47
C LEU A 266 -0.50 3.48 -9.87
N GLY A 267 0.42 3.19 -10.79
CA GLY A 267 0.80 1.82 -11.11
C GLY A 267 1.40 1.07 -9.90
N ALA A 268 2.25 1.73 -9.14
CA ALA A 268 2.79 1.17 -7.90
C ALA A 268 1.69 0.94 -6.85
N LEU A 269 0.75 1.88 -6.71
CA LEU A 269 -0.41 1.73 -5.84
C LEU A 269 -1.32 0.58 -6.27
N SER A 270 -1.51 0.40 -7.58
CA SER A 270 -2.24 -0.75 -8.13
C SER A 270 -1.59 -2.08 -7.73
N GLY A 271 -0.25 -2.15 -7.73
CA GLY A 271 0.49 -3.31 -7.23
C GLY A 271 0.16 -3.62 -5.77
N ILE A 272 0.19 -2.63 -4.91
CA ILE A 272 -0.18 -2.78 -3.48
C ILE A 272 -1.62 -3.29 -3.35
N ALA A 273 -2.54 -2.71 -4.12
CA ALA A 273 -3.93 -3.14 -4.14
C ALA A 273 -4.09 -4.60 -4.58
N GLN A 274 -3.35 -5.03 -5.59
CA GLN A 274 -3.33 -6.42 -6.06
C GLN A 274 -2.83 -7.37 -4.97
N SER A 275 -1.76 -7.02 -4.30
CA SER A 275 -1.19 -7.83 -3.20
C SER A 275 -2.16 -7.95 -2.03
N ALA A 276 -2.82 -6.87 -1.65
CA ALA A 276 -3.82 -6.86 -0.59
C ALA A 276 -5.06 -7.69 -0.98
N MET A 277 -5.50 -7.59 -2.22
CA MET A 277 -6.62 -8.38 -2.76
C MET A 277 -6.29 -9.88 -2.73
N LYS A 278 -5.08 -10.27 -3.13
CA LYS A 278 -4.61 -11.65 -3.10
C LYS A 278 -4.66 -12.21 -1.68
N PHE A 279 -4.11 -11.49 -0.72
CA PHE A 279 -4.20 -11.85 0.70
C PHE A 279 -5.65 -12.01 1.17
N ALA A 280 -6.49 -11.01 0.89
CA ALA A 280 -7.87 -10.99 1.34
C ALA A 280 -8.70 -12.13 0.72
N ASN A 281 -8.47 -12.46 -0.54
CA ASN A 281 -9.13 -13.60 -1.19
C ASN A 281 -8.68 -14.93 -0.58
N ASP A 282 -7.40 -15.11 -0.31
CA ASP A 282 -6.89 -16.30 0.37
C ASP A 282 -7.54 -16.45 1.76
N LEU A 283 -7.61 -15.37 2.52
CA LEU A 283 -8.20 -15.40 3.86
C LEU A 283 -9.70 -15.69 3.81
N ARG A 284 -10.42 -15.14 2.85
CA ARG A 284 -11.85 -15.42 2.66
C ARG A 284 -12.10 -16.91 2.38
N ILE A 285 -11.25 -17.52 1.57
CA ILE A 285 -11.31 -18.96 1.29
C ILE A 285 -10.97 -19.78 2.54
N LEU A 286 -9.89 -19.42 3.23
CA LEU A 286 -9.48 -20.10 4.46
C LEU A 286 -10.53 -19.96 5.57
N GLN A 287 -11.24 -18.85 5.63
CA GLN A 287 -12.34 -18.66 6.58
C GLN A 287 -13.56 -19.52 6.20
N SER A 288 -13.83 -19.70 4.91
CA SER A 288 -14.81 -20.65 4.42
C SER A 288 -14.48 -22.10 4.82
N PHE A 289 -13.20 -22.44 4.87
CA PHE A 289 -12.72 -23.75 5.34
C PHE A 289 -12.66 -23.85 6.86
N GLU A 290 -12.91 -22.76 7.57
CA GLU A 290 -12.76 -22.63 9.03
C GLU A 290 -11.32 -22.84 9.53
N GLU A 291 -10.32 -22.82 8.64
CA GLU A 291 -8.92 -22.97 8.99
C GLU A 291 -8.35 -21.71 9.62
N MET A 292 -8.69 -20.55 9.07
CA MET A 292 -8.25 -19.24 9.55
C MET A 292 -9.41 -18.24 9.50
N GLU A 293 -9.32 -17.23 10.34
CA GLU A 293 -10.31 -16.15 10.40
C GLU A 293 -9.63 -14.80 10.57
N GLU A 294 -10.28 -13.75 10.04
CA GLU A 294 -9.92 -12.38 10.41
C GLU A 294 -10.33 -12.08 11.85
N PRO A 295 -9.74 -11.04 12.50
CA PRO A 295 -10.13 -10.69 13.87
C PRO A 295 -11.62 -10.30 13.95
N PHE A 296 -12.25 -10.71 15.04
CA PHE A 296 -13.65 -10.44 15.32
C PHE A 296 -13.79 -9.72 16.66
N GLU A 297 -14.32 -8.51 16.65
CA GLU A 297 -14.51 -7.72 17.87
C GLU A 297 -15.62 -8.31 18.74
N LYS A 298 -15.45 -8.23 20.07
CA LYS A 298 -16.37 -8.82 21.04
C LYS A 298 -17.83 -8.41 20.85
N ASN A 299 -18.06 -7.15 20.45
CA ASN A 299 -19.40 -6.58 20.24
C ASN A 299 -19.80 -6.47 18.78
N GLN A 300 -19.01 -7.05 17.88
CA GLN A 300 -19.27 -7.01 16.45
C GLN A 300 -20.45 -7.92 16.09
N ILE A 301 -21.34 -7.41 15.23
CA ILE A 301 -22.43 -8.20 14.65
C ILE A 301 -21.99 -8.69 13.27
N GLY A 302 -21.78 -10.00 13.13
CA GLY A 302 -21.37 -10.61 11.86
C GLY A 302 -22.51 -10.77 10.87
N SER A 303 -23.74 -10.97 11.37
CA SER A 303 -24.96 -11.13 10.57
C SER A 303 -26.17 -10.74 11.40
N SER A 304 -27.10 -10.00 10.81
CA SER A 304 -28.35 -9.62 11.48
C SER A 304 -29.31 -10.78 11.70
N ALA A 305 -29.25 -11.82 10.84
CA ALA A 305 -30.15 -12.96 10.90
C ALA A 305 -29.54 -14.16 11.63
N MET A 306 -28.22 -14.31 11.60
CA MET A 306 -27.47 -15.45 12.14
C MET A 306 -26.30 -14.93 13.02
N PRO A 307 -26.53 -14.65 14.30
CA PRO A 307 -25.54 -14.01 15.16
C PRO A 307 -24.21 -14.79 15.34
N TYR A 308 -24.25 -16.11 15.18
CA TYR A 308 -23.05 -16.97 15.26
C TYR A 308 -22.18 -16.92 14.01
N LYS A 309 -22.71 -16.38 12.91
CA LYS A 309 -22.04 -16.33 11.59
C LYS A 309 -20.96 -15.24 11.60
N ARG A 310 -19.74 -15.60 11.30
CA ARG A 310 -18.60 -14.67 11.19
C ARG A 310 -18.26 -14.44 9.73
N ASN A 311 -18.69 -13.29 9.22
CA ASN A 311 -18.40 -12.90 7.83
C ASN A 311 -17.01 -12.24 7.76
N PRO A 312 -16.22 -12.54 6.71
CA PRO A 312 -14.92 -11.88 6.49
C PRO A 312 -15.11 -10.47 5.89
N MET A 313 -15.84 -9.59 6.59
CA MET A 313 -16.25 -8.27 6.07
C MET A 313 -15.08 -7.35 5.81
N ARG A 314 -14.01 -7.44 6.61
CA ARG A 314 -12.80 -6.63 6.43
C ARG A 314 -12.06 -7.06 5.19
N SER A 315 -11.90 -8.36 4.98
CA SER A 315 -11.29 -8.92 3.77
C SER A 315 -12.11 -8.61 2.52
N GLU A 316 -13.43 -8.67 2.59
CA GLU A 316 -14.32 -8.27 1.49
C GLU A 316 -14.14 -6.78 1.15
N ARG A 317 -14.00 -5.92 2.16
CA ARG A 317 -13.77 -4.49 1.98
C ARG A 317 -12.41 -4.21 1.32
N ILE A 318 -11.37 -4.92 1.73
CA ILE A 318 -10.07 -4.84 1.03
C ILE A 318 -10.24 -5.14 -0.45
N CYS A 319 -10.94 -6.21 -0.80
CA CYS A 319 -11.16 -6.57 -2.21
C CYS A 319 -11.94 -5.50 -2.97
N ALA A 320 -12.96 -4.93 -2.36
CA ALA A 320 -13.78 -3.88 -2.97
C ALA A 320 -12.97 -2.60 -3.25
N LEU A 321 -12.21 -2.14 -2.26
CA LEU A 321 -11.36 -0.95 -2.40
C LEU A 321 -10.19 -1.18 -3.36
N ALA A 322 -9.60 -2.38 -3.34
CA ALA A 322 -8.51 -2.74 -4.24
C ALA A 322 -8.95 -2.71 -5.72
N ARG A 323 -10.14 -3.20 -6.00
CA ARG A 323 -10.72 -3.14 -7.36
C ARG A 323 -10.83 -1.69 -7.83
N TYR A 324 -11.26 -0.78 -6.95
CA TYR A 324 -11.34 0.64 -7.26
C TYR A 324 -9.98 1.21 -7.66
N VAL A 325 -8.94 0.94 -6.85
CA VAL A 325 -7.57 1.43 -7.12
C VAL A 325 -7.02 0.89 -8.45
N ILE A 326 -7.22 -0.39 -8.72
CA ILE A 326 -6.73 -1.01 -9.97
C ILE A 326 -7.39 -0.35 -11.19
N CYS A 327 -8.70 -0.12 -11.14
CA CYS A 327 -9.41 0.58 -12.21
C CYS A 327 -8.96 2.04 -12.33
N ASP A 328 -8.83 2.76 -11.22
CA ASP A 328 -8.42 4.16 -11.19
C ASP A 328 -6.99 4.37 -11.75
N SER A 329 -6.12 3.38 -11.60
CA SER A 329 -4.74 3.46 -12.08
C SER A 329 -4.59 3.63 -13.60
N LEU A 330 -5.64 3.39 -14.38
CA LEU A 330 -5.66 3.63 -15.82
C LEU A 330 -5.76 5.12 -16.15
N ASN A 331 -6.36 5.92 -15.29
CA ASN A 331 -6.59 7.35 -15.54
C ASN A 331 -5.31 8.12 -15.91
N PRO A 332 -4.24 8.12 -15.10
CA PRO A 332 -3.07 8.95 -15.43
C PRO A 332 -2.30 8.45 -16.66
N GLY A 333 -2.37 7.16 -16.99
CA GLY A 333 -1.80 6.63 -18.22
C GLY A 333 -2.49 7.18 -19.47
N LEU A 334 -3.81 7.24 -19.44
CA LEU A 334 -4.60 7.87 -20.53
C LEU A 334 -4.32 9.37 -20.60
N THR A 335 -4.25 10.03 -19.46
CA THR A 335 -3.90 11.46 -19.39
C THR A 335 -2.53 11.72 -20.01
N ALA A 336 -1.52 10.92 -19.66
CA ALA A 336 -0.16 11.07 -20.20
C ALA A 336 -0.13 10.94 -21.73
N GLY A 337 -0.89 9.97 -22.26
CA GLY A 337 -0.94 9.71 -23.70
C GLY A 337 -1.73 10.75 -24.52
N THR A 338 -2.53 11.58 -23.86
CA THR A 338 -3.36 12.60 -24.51
C THR A 338 -2.89 14.03 -24.29
N GLN A 339 -1.71 14.24 -23.69
CA GLN A 339 -1.12 15.57 -23.58
C GLN A 339 -0.65 16.07 -24.96
N TRP A 340 -0.96 17.33 -25.27
CA TRP A 340 -0.63 17.95 -26.54
C TRP A 340 0.44 19.01 -26.38
N PHE A 341 1.54 18.85 -27.11
CA PHE A 341 2.65 19.80 -27.13
C PHE A 341 3.10 20.20 -25.73
N GLU A 342 3.14 21.49 -25.41
CA GLU A 342 3.68 22.00 -24.14
C GLU A 342 2.64 22.08 -23.03
N ARG A 343 1.35 22.06 -23.35
CA ARG A 343 0.27 22.09 -22.36
C ARG A 343 -1.08 21.72 -22.95
N THR A 344 -1.81 20.88 -22.25
CA THR A 344 -3.23 20.60 -22.42
C THR A 344 -3.87 20.53 -21.04
N LEU A 345 -5.08 21.04 -20.87
CA LEU A 345 -5.73 21.14 -19.55
C LEU A 345 -6.61 19.92 -19.21
N ASP A 346 -6.71 18.94 -20.06
CA ASP A 346 -7.56 17.75 -19.84
C ASP A 346 -7.08 16.87 -18.67
N ASP A 347 -5.86 17.07 -18.21
CA ASP A 347 -5.33 16.45 -17.00
C ASP A 347 -5.98 16.97 -15.71
N SER A 348 -6.33 18.24 -15.66
CA SER A 348 -6.62 18.98 -14.42
C SER A 348 -7.77 18.36 -13.61
N ALA A 349 -8.95 18.26 -14.18
CA ALA A 349 -10.13 17.73 -13.48
C ALA A 349 -9.95 16.24 -13.15
N ASN A 350 -9.43 15.45 -14.08
CA ASN A 350 -9.18 14.02 -13.85
C ASN A 350 -8.17 13.79 -12.72
N LYS A 351 -7.03 14.49 -12.78
CA LYS A 351 -5.95 14.36 -11.81
C LYS A 351 -6.38 14.71 -10.38
N ARG A 352 -7.21 15.76 -10.24
CA ARG A 352 -7.73 16.19 -8.92
C ARG A 352 -8.53 15.09 -8.20
N ILE A 353 -9.12 14.20 -8.99
CA ILE A 353 -9.94 13.08 -8.47
C ILE A 353 -9.08 11.81 -8.39
N SER A 354 -8.48 11.43 -9.51
CA SER A 354 -7.86 10.11 -9.67
C SER A 354 -6.66 9.88 -8.76
N VAL A 355 -5.78 10.86 -8.61
CA VAL A 355 -4.56 10.71 -7.80
C VAL A 355 -4.91 10.69 -6.31
N ALA A 356 -5.72 11.63 -5.84
CA ALA A 356 -6.13 11.71 -4.44
C ALA A 356 -6.88 10.44 -4.03
N GLU A 357 -7.87 10.01 -4.80
CA GLU A 357 -8.68 8.85 -4.46
C GLU A 357 -7.88 7.54 -4.47
N ALA A 358 -6.89 7.40 -5.36
CA ALA A 358 -6.01 6.24 -5.36
C ALA A 358 -5.22 6.12 -4.05
N PHE A 359 -4.61 7.19 -3.58
CA PHE A 359 -3.88 7.20 -2.31
C PHE A 359 -4.80 7.02 -1.11
N LEU A 360 -5.96 7.68 -1.09
CA LEU A 360 -6.94 7.53 -0.01
C LEU A 360 -7.47 6.10 0.06
N ALA A 361 -7.75 5.48 -1.07
CA ALA A 361 -8.22 4.10 -1.12
C ALA A 361 -7.14 3.09 -0.71
N VAL A 362 -5.89 3.27 -1.15
CA VAL A 362 -4.76 2.43 -0.72
C VAL A 362 -4.50 2.60 0.77
N ASP A 363 -4.60 3.81 1.29
CA ASP A 363 -4.49 4.08 2.73
C ASP A 363 -5.57 3.32 3.51
N ALA A 364 -6.79 3.35 3.04
CA ALA A 364 -7.90 2.59 3.61
C ALA A 364 -7.65 1.08 3.60
N ILE A 365 -7.18 0.56 2.46
CA ILE A 365 -6.80 -0.85 2.32
C ILE A 365 -5.73 -1.24 3.35
N LEU A 366 -4.68 -0.44 3.47
CA LEU A 366 -3.57 -0.72 4.37
C LEU A 366 -3.97 -0.61 5.84
N ASN A 367 -4.86 0.31 6.20
CA ASN A 367 -5.42 0.39 7.55
C ASN A 367 -6.16 -0.90 7.92
N ILE A 368 -7.00 -1.39 7.02
CA ILE A 368 -7.70 -2.66 7.23
C ILE A 368 -6.70 -3.82 7.28
N TYR A 369 -5.73 -3.84 6.39
CA TYR A 369 -4.72 -4.88 6.33
C TYR A 369 -3.85 -4.91 7.60
N MET A 370 -3.46 -3.75 8.13
CA MET A 370 -2.76 -3.67 9.42
C MET A 370 -3.58 -4.28 10.55
N ASN A 371 -4.87 -3.96 10.60
CA ASN A 371 -5.78 -4.51 11.61
C ASN A 371 -5.92 -6.02 11.47
N VAL A 372 -6.22 -6.51 10.27
CA VAL A 372 -6.42 -7.94 10.02
C VAL A 372 -5.14 -8.73 10.27
N SER A 373 -3.99 -8.24 9.77
CA SER A 373 -2.71 -8.93 9.92
C SER A 373 -2.20 -9.00 11.35
N SER A 374 -2.61 -8.07 12.21
CA SER A 374 -2.24 -8.08 13.63
C SER A 374 -3.08 -9.04 14.49
N GLY A 375 -4.20 -9.52 13.97
CA GLY A 375 -5.14 -10.32 14.74
C GLY A 375 -5.63 -11.58 14.03
N LEU A 376 -4.87 -12.11 13.08
CA LEU A 376 -5.21 -13.36 12.39
C LEU A 376 -5.42 -14.51 13.38
N VAL A 377 -6.52 -15.21 13.19
CA VAL A 377 -6.88 -16.39 14.01
C VAL A 377 -6.61 -17.64 13.19
N VAL A 378 -5.91 -18.61 13.81
CA VAL A 378 -5.71 -19.96 13.23
C VAL A 378 -6.45 -20.94 14.09
N ASN A 379 -7.37 -21.70 13.50
CA ASN A 379 -8.10 -22.77 14.17
C ASN A 379 -7.30 -24.08 14.05
N ASP A 380 -6.33 -24.24 14.95
CA ASP A 380 -5.31 -25.31 14.89
C ASP A 380 -5.90 -26.70 14.71
N LYS A 381 -6.98 -27.00 15.44
CA LYS A 381 -7.61 -28.31 15.37
C LYS A 381 -8.36 -28.57 14.06
N VAL A 382 -8.88 -27.53 13.45
CA VAL A 382 -9.49 -27.62 12.10
C VAL A 382 -8.40 -27.85 11.05
N VAL A 383 -7.30 -27.13 11.13
CA VAL A 383 -6.14 -27.31 10.22
C VAL A 383 -5.61 -28.73 10.34
N GLU A 384 -5.40 -29.23 11.54
CA GLU A 384 -4.93 -30.59 11.81
C GLU A 384 -5.89 -31.65 11.24
N ARG A 385 -7.19 -31.52 11.50
CA ARG A 385 -8.22 -32.44 10.98
C ARG A 385 -8.19 -32.48 9.46
N ARG A 386 -8.17 -31.34 8.80
CA ARG A 386 -8.16 -31.26 7.33
C ARG A 386 -6.90 -31.87 6.73
N VAL A 387 -5.75 -31.70 7.37
CA VAL A 387 -4.50 -32.36 6.98
C VAL A 387 -4.66 -33.88 7.08
N MET A 388 -5.16 -34.37 8.20
CA MET A 388 -5.27 -35.81 8.45
C MET A 388 -6.30 -36.51 7.54
N GLU A 389 -7.27 -35.79 7.01
CA GLU A 389 -8.20 -36.32 5.99
C GLU A 389 -7.52 -36.66 4.66
N LYS A 390 -6.44 -35.98 4.31
CA LYS A 390 -5.74 -36.12 3.03
C LYS A 390 -4.35 -36.76 3.13
N LEU A 391 -3.73 -36.68 4.29
CA LEU A 391 -2.36 -37.17 4.50
C LEU A 391 -2.18 -38.67 4.16
N PRO A 392 -3.15 -39.56 4.43
CA PRO A 392 -3.00 -40.96 4.04
C PRO A 392 -2.72 -41.15 2.55
N PHE A 393 -3.34 -40.35 1.68
CA PHE A 393 -3.08 -40.44 0.24
C PHE A 393 -1.69 -39.92 -0.14
N MET A 394 -1.15 -38.96 0.62
CA MET A 394 0.20 -38.41 0.40
C MET A 394 1.29 -39.34 0.92
N ALA A 395 0.98 -40.13 1.94
CA ALA A 395 1.91 -41.02 2.62
C ALA A 395 2.09 -42.37 1.94
N THR A 396 1.33 -42.69 0.91
CA THR A 396 1.33 -44.01 0.27
C THR A 396 2.71 -44.43 -0.22
N GLU A 397 3.50 -43.51 -0.80
CA GLU A 397 4.85 -43.81 -1.24
C GLU A 397 5.77 -44.18 -0.07
N ASN A 398 5.70 -43.43 1.04
CA ASN A 398 6.51 -43.72 2.24
C ASN A 398 6.14 -45.05 2.86
N ILE A 399 4.85 -45.37 2.90
CA ILE A 399 4.37 -46.67 3.37
C ILE A 399 4.89 -47.80 2.48
N MET A 400 4.86 -47.61 1.18
CA MET A 400 5.40 -48.56 0.20
C MET A 400 6.89 -48.79 0.42
N MET A 401 7.66 -47.69 0.51
CA MET A 401 9.13 -47.78 0.69
C MET A 401 9.53 -48.46 1.98
N GLU A 402 8.83 -48.18 3.08
CA GLU A 402 9.07 -48.84 4.37
C GLU A 402 8.73 -50.33 4.29
N SER A 403 7.67 -50.69 3.59
CA SER A 403 7.29 -52.06 3.33
C SER A 403 8.32 -52.82 2.49
N VAL A 404 8.88 -52.16 1.47
CA VAL A 404 9.99 -52.73 0.65
C VAL A 404 11.23 -52.99 1.49
N LYS A 405 11.59 -52.07 2.39
CA LYS A 405 12.72 -52.25 3.32
C LYS A 405 12.55 -53.49 4.22
N ARG A 406 11.31 -53.89 4.46
CA ARG A 406 10.97 -55.07 5.25
C ARG A 406 10.72 -56.33 4.43
N GLY A 407 11.13 -56.32 3.15
CA GLY A 407 11.09 -57.46 2.27
C GLY A 407 9.87 -57.55 1.37
N GLY A 408 9.00 -56.51 1.34
CA GLY A 408 7.85 -56.48 0.45
C GLY A 408 8.23 -56.29 -1.01
N ASN A 409 7.41 -56.81 -1.93
CA ASN A 409 7.54 -56.65 -3.37
C ASN A 409 6.96 -55.30 -3.83
N ARG A 410 7.81 -54.43 -4.38
CA ARG A 410 7.42 -53.06 -4.77
C ARG A 410 6.21 -53.01 -5.73
N GLN A 411 6.19 -53.90 -6.73
CA GLN A 411 5.10 -53.87 -7.72
C GLN A 411 3.77 -54.35 -7.14
N GLU A 412 3.78 -55.39 -6.33
CA GLU A 412 2.58 -55.88 -5.63
C GLU A 412 2.06 -54.84 -4.62
N LEU A 413 2.96 -54.19 -3.88
CA LEU A 413 2.61 -53.13 -2.92
C LEU A 413 2.00 -51.92 -3.63
N HIS A 414 2.60 -51.52 -4.78
CA HIS A 414 2.09 -50.41 -5.56
C HIS A 414 0.65 -50.67 -6.03
N GLU A 415 0.37 -51.88 -6.57
CA GLU A 415 -0.95 -52.25 -7.02
C GLU A 415 -1.95 -52.34 -5.86
N ALA A 416 -1.55 -52.89 -4.73
CA ALA A 416 -2.39 -52.93 -3.55
C ALA A 416 -2.74 -51.53 -3.05
N LEU A 417 -1.75 -50.57 -3.00
CA LEU A 417 -1.99 -49.18 -2.64
C LEU A 417 -2.94 -48.49 -3.62
N ARG A 418 -2.82 -48.76 -4.92
CA ARG A 418 -3.70 -48.22 -5.94
C ARG A 418 -5.15 -48.65 -5.68
N VAL A 419 -5.36 -49.93 -5.44
CA VAL A 419 -6.70 -50.49 -5.17
C VAL A 419 -7.29 -49.93 -3.89
N HIS A 420 -6.51 -49.92 -2.81
CA HIS A 420 -6.96 -49.36 -1.51
C HIS A 420 -7.23 -47.86 -1.59
N SER A 421 -6.40 -47.08 -2.30
CA SER A 421 -6.60 -45.65 -2.49
C SER A 421 -7.88 -45.34 -3.25
N HIS A 422 -8.19 -46.10 -4.33
CA HIS A 422 -9.44 -45.94 -5.06
C HIS A 422 -10.64 -46.29 -4.21
N ALA A 423 -10.58 -47.36 -3.44
CA ALA A 423 -11.64 -47.76 -2.53
C ALA A 423 -11.91 -46.72 -1.43
N ALA A 424 -10.86 -46.22 -0.83
CA ALA A 424 -10.97 -45.17 0.20
C ALA A 424 -11.50 -43.85 -0.37
N ALA A 425 -11.05 -43.46 -1.57
CA ALA A 425 -11.58 -42.28 -2.26
C ALA A 425 -13.07 -42.41 -2.61
N ALA A 426 -13.49 -43.60 -3.07
CA ALA A 426 -14.89 -43.86 -3.34
C ALA A 426 -15.74 -43.77 -2.08
N ARG A 427 -15.26 -44.32 -0.95
CA ARG A 427 -15.95 -44.18 0.33
C ARG A 427 -16.17 -42.72 0.71
N VAL A 428 -15.17 -41.88 0.57
CA VAL A 428 -15.26 -40.42 0.88
C VAL A 428 -16.22 -39.72 -0.07
N LYS A 429 -16.07 -39.93 -1.39
CA LYS A 429 -16.80 -39.16 -2.41
C LYS A 429 -18.19 -39.67 -2.71
N LEU A 430 -18.37 -40.99 -2.78
CA LEU A 430 -19.65 -41.60 -3.15
C LEU A 430 -20.54 -41.88 -1.95
N GLU A 431 -19.97 -42.23 -0.81
CA GLU A 431 -20.71 -42.60 0.39
C GLU A 431 -20.73 -41.52 1.46
N GLY A 432 -19.93 -40.44 1.30
CA GLY A 432 -19.79 -39.38 2.33
C GLY A 432 -19.11 -39.85 3.60
N GLY A 433 -18.40 -40.96 3.55
CA GLY A 433 -17.72 -41.56 4.68
C GLY A 433 -16.34 -40.93 4.97
N GLN A 434 -15.73 -41.35 6.07
CA GLN A 434 -14.39 -40.96 6.40
C GLN A 434 -13.33 -41.71 5.58
N ASN A 435 -12.15 -41.10 5.39
CA ASN A 435 -11.00 -41.74 4.76
C ASN A 435 -10.51 -42.93 5.64
N ASP A 436 -10.68 -44.14 5.15
CA ASP A 436 -10.30 -45.39 5.84
C ASP A 436 -9.07 -46.06 5.18
N LEU A 437 -8.29 -45.35 4.40
CA LEU A 437 -7.13 -45.90 3.68
C LEU A 437 -6.16 -46.61 4.62
N ILE A 438 -5.87 -46.05 5.79
CA ILE A 438 -4.94 -46.64 6.75
C ILE A 438 -5.48 -47.97 7.29
N ASP A 439 -6.76 -48.06 7.60
CA ASP A 439 -7.37 -49.30 8.05
C ASP A 439 -7.36 -50.36 6.98
N ARG A 440 -7.58 -50.02 5.72
CA ARG A 440 -7.49 -50.93 4.57
C ARG A 440 -6.08 -51.46 4.38
N ILE A 441 -5.07 -50.61 4.49
CA ILE A 441 -3.67 -51.03 4.38
C ILE A 441 -3.28 -51.92 5.57
N ALA A 442 -3.67 -51.55 6.78
CA ALA A 442 -3.36 -52.32 7.99
C ALA A 442 -4.02 -53.74 8.00
N ALA A 443 -5.15 -53.86 7.35
CA ALA A 443 -5.85 -55.14 7.22
C ALA A 443 -5.29 -56.03 6.12
N ASP A 444 -4.47 -55.51 5.21
CA ASP A 444 -3.90 -56.24 4.08
C ASP A 444 -2.55 -56.88 4.47
N PRO A 445 -2.46 -58.21 4.50
CA PRO A 445 -1.21 -58.89 4.98
C PRO A 445 -0.02 -58.72 4.02
N ILE A 446 -0.22 -58.18 2.83
CA ILE A 446 0.91 -57.89 1.91
C ILE A 446 1.85 -56.81 2.48
N PHE A 447 1.33 -55.95 3.35
CA PHE A 447 2.13 -54.93 4.01
C PHE A 447 2.73 -55.49 5.29
N PRO A 448 4.08 -55.61 5.40
CA PRO A 448 4.72 -56.15 6.59
C PRO A 448 4.88 -55.07 7.67
N LEU A 449 3.81 -54.37 7.97
CA LEU A 449 3.74 -53.27 8.91
C LEU A 449 2.54 -53.44 9.82
N THR A 450 2.70 -53.17 11.09
CA THR A 450 1.59 -53.03 12.04
C THR A 450 0.88 -51.68 11.78
N LYS A 451 -0.37 -51.56 12.25
CA LYS A 451 -1.09 -50.30 12.19
C LYS A 451 -0.33 -49.14 12.85
N ALA A 452 0.32 -49.41 14.01
CA ALA A 452 1.14 -48.46 14.73
C ALA A 452 2.32 -47.97 13.86
N GLU A 453 2.97 -48.88 13.14
CA GLU A 453 4.11 -48.55 12.26
C GLU A 453 3.65 -47.77 11.04
N ILE A 454 2.46 -48.06 10.51
CA ILE A 454 1.86 -47.26 9.43
C ILE A 454 1.54 -45.83 9.90
N LEU A 455 0.98 -45.68 11.10
CA LEU A 455 0.67 -44.39 11.70
C LEU A 455 1.93 -43.54 11.96
N GLU A 456 3.08 -44.16 12.21
CA GLU A 456 4.37 -43.47 12.32
C GLU A 456 4.76 -42.76 11.02
N GLN A 457 4.29 -43.22 9.86
CA GLN A 457 4.52 -42.60 8.56
C GLN A 457 3.60 -41.39 8.32
N LEU A 458 2.68 -41.12 9.24
CA LEU A 458 1.66 -40.06 9.12
C LEU A 458 1.98 -38.84 10.01
N ASP A 459 3.25 -38.56 10.28
CA ASP A 459 3.64 -37.28 10.91
C ASP A 459 3.62 -36.18 9.85
N PRO A 460 2.68 -35.20 9.93
CA PRO A 460 2.57 -34.14 8.95
C PRO A 460 3.88 -33.36 8.75
N ARG A 461 4.68 -33.21 9.81
CA ARG A 461 5.95 -32.46 9.77
C ARG A 461 6.99 -33.06 8.81
N ALA A 462 6.86 -34.35 8.51
CA ALA A 462 7.74 -35.02 7.54
C ALA A 462 7.40 -34.69 6.08
N TYR A 463 6.28 -33.99 5.83
CA TYR A 463 5.75 -33.75 4.48
C TYR A 463 5.72 -32.29 4.08
N THR A 464 6.32 -31.41 4.87
CA THR A 464 6.30 -29.94 4.64
C THR A 464 7.53 -29.43 3.87
N GLY A 465 8.42 -30.33 3.44
CA GLY A 465 9.63 -29.97 2.71
C GLY A 465 10.50 -28.97 3.46
N ARG A 466 10.93 -27.92 2.78
CA ARG A 466 11.73 -26.83 3.34
C ARG A 466 10.92 -25.67 3.89
N SER A 467 9.62 -25.81 4.11
CA SER A 467 8.74 -24.70 4.52
C SER A 467 9.29 -23.89 5.68
N GLY A 468 9.68 -24.55 6.78
CA GLY A 468 10.21 -23.87 7.96
C GLY A 468 11.52 -23.12 7.70
N SER A 469 12.46 -23.74 7.00
CA SER A 469 13.72 -23.10 6.61
C SER A 469 13.50 -21.92 5.67
N GLN A 470 12.57 -22.04 4.73
CA GLN A 470 12.22 -20.97 3.81
C GLN A 470 11.65 -19.75 4.54
N VAL A 471 10.83 -19.97 5.55
CA VAL A 471 10.33 -18.86 6.39
C VAL A 471 11.50 -18.16 7.08
N THR A 472 12.37 -18.91 7.74
CA THR A 472 13.50 -18.34 8.48
C THR A 472 14.45 -17.57 7.56
N GLU A 473 14.81 -18.15 6.42
CA GLU A 473 15.71 -17.53 5.44
C GLU A 473 15.09 -16.24 4.86
N PHE A 474 13.83 -16.31 4.47
CA PHE A 474 13.12 -15.16 3.89
C PHE A 474 12.98 -14.00 4.89
N LEU A 475 12.61 -14.28 6.11
CA LEU A 475 12.50 -13.25 7.15
C LEU A 475 13.84 -12.60 7.46
N ARG A 476 14.92 -13.39 7.49
CA ARG A 476 16.27 -12.89 7.74
C ARG A 476 16.81 -12.08 6.57
N ASP A 477 16.70 -12.59 5.35
CA ASP A 477 17.44 -12.07 4.18
C ASP A 477 16.69 -10.98 3.44
N VAL A 478 15.35 -10.97 3.49
CA VAL A 478 14.52 -10.01 2.75
C VAL A 478 13.77 -9.07 3.70
N VAL A 479 13.07 -9.62 4.69
CA VAL A 479 12.16 -8.84 5.52
C VAL A 479 12.92 -7.97 6.52
N GLN A 480 13.88 -8.51 7.23
CA GLN A 480 14.62 -7.77 8.26
C GLN A 480 15.33 -6.53 7.71
N PRO A 481 16.08 -6.59 6.58
CA PRO A 481 16.68 -5.40 5.99
C PRO A 481 15.65 -4.34 5.60
N LEU A 482 14.49 -4.76 5.09
CA LEU A 482 13.41 -3.85 4.73
C LEU A 482 12.81 -3.16 5.95
N LEU A 483 12.58 -3.89 7.04
CA LEU A 483 12.04 -3.33 8.28
C LEU A 483 13.04 -2.39 8.97
N GLU A 484 14.34 -2.64 8.88
CA GLU A 484 15.37 -1.71 9.36
C GLU A 484 15.31 -0.36 8.64
N GLN A 485 14.93 -0.35 7.37
CA GLN A 485 14.79 0.86 6.57
C GLN A 485 13.49 1.62 6.86
N TYR A 486 12.36 0.94 7.07
CA TYR A 486 11.03 1.55 7.14
C TYR A 486 10.27 1.32 8.44
N GLY A 487 10.68 0.38 9.28
CA GLY A 487 9.88 -0.16 10.38
C GLY A 487 10.18 0.39 11.76
N ASN A 488 10.71 1.62 11.88
CA ASN A 488 11.15 2.17 13.18
C ASN A 488 9.99 2.54 14.13
N GLU A 489 8.76 2.62 13.64
CA GLU A 489 7.59 2.98 14.42
C GLU A 489 6.54 1.87 14.36
N ASN A 490 5.85 1.62 15.46
CA ASN A 490 4.69 0.76 15.49
C ASN A 490 3.45 1.58 15.16
N LEU A 491 2.82 1.27 14.03
CA LEU A 491 1.58 1.88 13.61
C LEU A 491 0.40 0.99 13.98
N THR A 492 -0.66 1.60 14.51
CA THR A 492 -1.94 0.95 14.73
C THR A 492 -3.01 1.69 13.94
N ALA A 493 -3.96 0.94 13.38
CA ALA A 493 -5.09 1.51 12.67
C ALA A 493 -6.36 1.28 13.47
N GLU A 494 -7.09 2.35 13.75
CA GLU A 494 -8.46 2.27 14.22
C GLU A 494 -9.39 2.23 13.01
N LEU A 495 -10.21 1.20 12.93
CA LEU A 495 -11.24 1.08 11.90
C LEU A 495 -12.49 1.80 12.37
N ARG A 496 -13.02 2.68 11.55
CA ARG A 496 -14.24 3.43 11.86
C ARG A 496 -15.51 2.63 11.62
N VAL A 497 -15.41 1.60 10.79
CA VAL A 497 -16.52 0.74 10.37
C VAL A 497 -16.07 -0.69 10.17
#